data_f752310801e63bc0322171cdc4794d87
#
_entry.id   f752310801e63bc0322171cdc4794d87
#
_cell.length_a   1.000
_cell.length_b   1.000
_cell.length_c   1.000
_cell.angle_alpha   90.00
_cell.angle_beta   90.00
_cell.angle_gamma   90.00
#
_symmetry.space_group_name_H-M   'P 1'
#
loop_
_entity.id
_entity.type
_entity.pdbx_description
1 polymer ?
#
loop_
_entity_poly.entity_id
_entity_poly.type
_entity_poly.pdbx_seq_one_letter_code
_entity_poly.pdbx_strand_id
1 'polypeptide(L)'
;MTRYMLDTNTVSHFLRSHPTVTARVLEVPMASLCISAITQGELLFGLAKRPSAKALHIAVREFLRRVDSLPWDNAVVENYGTARARMAESGKVLAPLDMLIAAHALFEDAVLVTNDQAFRQMTGLKMEDW
;
A
#
# COMPACT_ATOMS: atom_id res chain seq x y z
N MET A 1 -17.05 -3.97 -7.10
CA MET A 1 -16.23 -4.83 -6.22
C MET A 1 -15.21 -3.98 -5.47
N THR A 2 -15.11 -4.18 -4.18
CA THR A 2 -14.14 -3.43 -3.38
C THR A 2 -12.72 -3.89 -3.70
N ARG A 3 -11.80 -2.96 -3.91
CA ARG A 3 -10.38 -3.25 -4.01
C ARG A 3 -9.70 -2.83 -2.72
N TYR A 4 -8.77 -3.63 -2.28
CA TYR A 4 -7.98 -3.38 -1.08
C TYR A 4 -6.53 -3.18 -1.48
N MET A 5 -6.02 -1.97 -1.27
CA MET A 5 -4.61 -1.66 -1.49
C MET A 5 -3.87 -1.79 -0.17
N LEU A 6 -2.97 -2.76 -0.07
CA LEU A 6 -2.19 -2.97 1.14
C LEU A 6 -1.02 -2.01 1.16
N ASP A 7 -0.84 -1.29 2.27
CA ASP A 7 0.37 -0.47 2.43
C ASP A 7 1.59 -1.37 2.74
N THR A 8 2.76 -0.79 2.73
CA THR A 8 4.01 -1.55 2.88
C THR A 8 4.09 -2.27 4.23
N ASN A 9 3.66 -1.61 5.31
CA ASN A 9 3.67 -2.22 6.64
C ASN A 9 2.70 -3.40 6.73
N THR A 10 1.53 -3.29 6.13
CA THR A 10 0.55 -4.38 6.10
C THR A 10 1.10 -5.59 5.35
N VAL A 11 1.76 -5.37 4.20
CA VAL A 11 2.43 -6.46 3.48
C VAL A 11 3.49 -7.11 4.35
N SER A 12 4.32 -6.30 5.04
CA SER A 12 5.35 -6.83 5.94
C SER A 12 4.75 -7.67 7.06
N HIS A 13 3.63 -7.24 7.65
CA HIS A 13 2.92 -8.01 8.67
C HIS A 13 2.42 -9.34 8.10
N PHE A 14 1.85 -9.33 6.91
CA PHE A 14 1.40 -10.55 6.25
C PHE A 14 2.56 -11.52 6.00
N LEU A 15 3.69 -11.02 5.51
CA LEU A 15 4.87 -11.85 5.24
C LEU A 15 5.48 -12.44 6.52
N ARG A 16 5.27 -11.81 7.66
CA ARG A 16 5.69 -12.31 8.98
C ARG A 16 4.61 -13.12 9.69
N SER A 17 3.55 -13.49 8.96
CA SER A 17 2.45 -14.30 9.49
C SER A 17 1.69 -13.65 10.65
N HIS A 18 1.54 -12.32 10.61
CA HIS A 18 0.75 -11.60 11.61
C HIS A 18 -0.69 -12.15 11.61
N PRO A 19 -1.22 -12.62 12.75
CA PRO A 19 -2.45 -13.42 12.76
C PRO A 19 -3.68 -12.73 12.17
N THR A 20 -3.94 -11.47 12.56
CA THR A 20 -5.15 -10.78 12.10
C THR A 20 -5.05 -10.36 10.64
N VAL A 21 -3.87 -9.91 10.20
CA VAL A 21 -3.64 -9.55 8.80
C VAL A 21 -3.77 -10.79 7.92
N THR A 22 -3.16 -11.90 8.31
CA THR A 22 -3.23 -13.16 7.57
C THR A 22 -4.68 -13.65 7.45
N ALA A 23 -5.44 -13.60 8.53
CA ALA A 23 -6.84 -14.02 8.54
C ALA A 23 -7.66 -13.20 7.54
N ARG A 24 -7.48 -11.86 7.52
CA ARG A 24 -8.22 -10.99 6.62
C ARG A 24 -7.82 -11.18 5.16
N VAL A 25 -6.53 -11.35 4.89
CA VAL A 25 -6.04 -11.61 3.53
C VAL A 25 -6.69 -12.89 2.97
N LEU A 26 -6.82 -13.92 3.81
CA LEU A 26 -7.43 -15.19 3.38
C LEU A 26 -8.94 -15.14 3.22
N GLU A 27 -9.62 -14.16 3.84
CA GLU A 27 -11.07 -13.99 3.75
C GLU A 27 -11.51 -13.30 2.46
N VAL A 28 -10.69 -12.47 1.86
CA VAL A 28 -11.07 -11.69 0.68
C VAL A 28 -10.62 -12.38 -0.61
N PRO A 29 -11.32 -12.16 -1.74
CA PRO A 29 -10.86 -12.71 -3.02
C PRO A 29 -9.48 -12.16 -3.38
N MET A 30 -8.58 -13.04 -3.85
CA MET A 30 -7.23 -12.64 -4.28
C MET A 30 -7.28 -11.49 -5.30
N ALA A 31 -8.24 -11.53 -6.22
CA ALA A 31 -8.39 -10.50 -7.25
C ALA A 31 -8.75 -9.13 -6.68
N SER A 32 -9.22 -9.04 -5.42
CA SER A 32 -9.54 -7.77 -4.77
C SER A 32 -8.32 -7.12 -4.13
N LEU A 33 -7.22 -7.85 -3.98
CA LEU A 33 -5.99 -7.35 -3.36
C LEU A 33 -5.11 -6.68 -4.39
N CYS A 34 -4.51 -5.55 -4.02
CA CYS A 34 -3.51 -4.89 -4.85
C CYS A 34 -2.51 -4.16 -3.97
N ILE A 35 -1.41 -3.75 -4.57
CA ILE A 35 -0.45 -2.84 -3.97
C ILE A 35 -0.12 -1.74 -4.97
N SER A 36 0.38 -0.62 -4.48
CA SER A 36 0.99 0.41 -5.33
C SER A 36 2.37 -0.06 -5.81
N ALA A 37 2.77 0.36 -7.00
CA ALA A 37 4.15 0.20 -7.46
C ALA A 37 5.15 0.81 -6.47
N ILE A 38 4.75 1.82 -5.71
CA ILE A 38 5.58 2.40 -4.64
C ILE A 38 5.86 1.35 -3.56
N THR A 39 4.83 0.63 -3.12
CA THR A 39 4.99 -0.47 -2.16
C THR A 39 5.88 -1.57 -2.72
N GLN A 40 5.70 -1.92 -4.00
CA GLN A 40 6.58 -2.88 -4.68
C GLN A 40 8.04 -2.42 -4.58
N GLY A 41 8.30 -1.15 -4.87
CA GLY A 41 9.65 -0.58 -4.78
C GLY A 41 10.22 -0.67 -3.37
N GLU A 42 9.41 -0.41 -2.35
CA GLU A 42 9.86 -0.52 -0.96
C GLU A 42 10.19 -1.98 -0.58
N LEU A 43 9.40 -2.94 -1.05
CA LEU A 43 9.67 -4.36 -0.82
C LEU A 43 10.97 -4.77 -1.50
N LEU A 44 11.19 -4.36 -2.76
CA LEU A 44 12.40 -4.67 -3.49
C LEU A 44 13.63 -4.00 -2.87
N PHE A 45 13.49 -2.79 -2.35
CA PHE A 45 14.55 -2.14 -1.59
C PHE A 45 14.92 -2.98 -0.35
N GLY A 46 13.92 -3.48 0.37
CA GLY A 46 14.13 -4.36 1.53
C GLY A 46 14.92 -5.60 1.17
N LEU A 47 14.65 -6.22 0.01
CA LEU A 47 15.40 -7.37 -0.49
C LEU A 47 16.85 -6.98 -0.83
N ALA A 48 17.04 -5.85 -1.50
CA ALA A 48 18.37 -5.40 -1.91
C ALA A 48 19.28 -5.13 -0.71
N LYS A 49 18.70 -4.67 0.41
CA LYS A 49 19.46 -4.47 1.65
C LYS A 49 19.85 -5.78 2.34
N ARG A 50 19.20 -6.86 2.02
CA ARG A 50 19.37 -8.16 2.69
C ARG A 50 19.59 -9.28 1.66
N PRO A 51 20.70 -9.22 0.90
CA PRO A 51 20.89 -10.17 -0.21
C PRO A 51 20.99 -11.62 0.23
N SER A 52 21.35 -11.88 1.51
CA SER A 52 21.49 -13.23 2.04
C SER A 52 20.21 -13.78 2.69
N ALA A 53 19.15 -12.98 2.80
CA ALA A 53 17.91 -13.39 3.45
C ALA A 53 17.03 -14.20 2.49
N LYS A 54 17.43 -15.44 2.19
CA LYS A 54 16.79 -16.28 1.16
C LYS A 54 15.28 -16.46 1.39
N ALA A 55 14.87 -16.74 2.62
CA ALA A 55 13.46 -16.95 2.93
C ALA A 55 12.64 -15.68 2.64
N LEU A 56 13.17 -14.50 2.96
CA LEU A 56 12.52 -13.24 2.68
C LEU A 56 12.37 -13.01 1.17
N HIS A 57 13.44 -13.28 0.40
CA HIS A 57 13.41 -13.15 -1.06
C HIS A 57 12.33 -14.04 -1.67
N ILE A 58 12.25 -15.30 -1.23
CA ILE A 58 11.24 -16.23 -1.72
C ILE A 58 9.82 -15.72 -1.38
N ALA A 59 9.60 -15.30 -0.14
CA ALA A 59 8.28 -14.83 0.30
C ALA A 59 7.82 -13.58 -0.45
N VAL A 60 8.69 -12.60 -0.62
CA VAL A 60 8.38 -11.36 -1.35
C VAL A 60 8.09 -11.65 -2.82
N ARG A 61 8.94 -12.46 -3.47
CA ARG A 61 8.75 -12.79 -4.90
C ARG A 61 7.44 -13.55 -5.12
N GLU A 62 7.10 -14.47 -4.22
CA GLU A 62 5.85 -15.21 -4.30
C GLU A 62 4.64 -14.30 -4.09
N PHE A 63 4.72 -13.38 -3.15
CA PHE A 63 3.67 -12.36 -2.93
C PHE A 63 3.47 -11.52 -4.19
N LEU A 64 4.56 -11.02 -4.78
CA LEU A 64 4.50 -10.17 -5.97
C LEU A 64 3.97 -10.90 -7.21
N ARG A 65 4.08 -12.22 -7.26
CA ARG A 65 3.49 -13.01 -8.34
C ARG A 65 1.97 -13.09 -8.25
N ARG A 66 1.42 -13.02 -7.04
CA ARG A 66 -0.01 -13.30 -6.79
C ARG A 66 -0.86 -12.06 -6.63
N VAL A 67 -0.28 -10.97 -6.18
CA VAL A 67 -1.00 -9.73 -5.89
C VAL A 67 -0.66 -8.70 -6.96
N ASP A 68 -1.69 -8.07 -7.52
CA ASP A 68 -1.50 -7.03 -8.55
C ASP A 68 -0.74 -5.84 -7.98
N SER A 69 0.33 -5.45 -8.67
CA SER A 69 1.03 -4.20 -8.43
C SER A 69 0.55 -3.18 -9.47
N LEU A 70 -0.12 -2.13 -9.02
CA LEU A 70 -0.68 -1.12 -9.91
C LEU A 70 0.37 -0.06 -10.24
N PRO A 71 0.50 0.34 -11.51
CA PRO A 71 1.51 1.33 -11.89
C PRO A 71 1.18 2.70 -11.31
N TRP A 72 2.22 3.38 -10.81
CA TRP A 72 2.13 4.78 -10.39
C TRP A 72 2.58 5.63 -11.58
N ASP A 73 1.65 5.93 -12.47
CA ASP A 73 1.93 6.55 -13.77
C ASP A 73 1.30 7.93 -13.90
N ASN A 74 1.31 8.47 -15.11
CA ASN A 74 0.77 9.80 -15.38
C ASN A 74 -0.71 9.94 -15.03
N ALA A 75 -1.47 8.86 -15.01
CA ALA A 75 -2.89 8.91 -14.61
C ALA A 75 -3.06 9.28 -13.14
N VAL A 76 -2.11 8.92 -12.28
CA VAL A 76 -2.15 9.23 -10.85
C VAL A 76 -1.64 10.64 -10.54
N VAL A 77 -0.81 11.22 -11.41
CA VAL A 77 -0.09 12.47 -11.15
C VAL A 77 -1.00 13.64 -10.79
N GLU A 78 -2.09 13.85 -11.54
CA GLU A 78 -3.01 14.95 -11.27
C GLU A 78 -3.72 14.77 -9.94
N ASN A 79 -4.14 13.54 -9.63
CA ASN A 79 -4.78 13.24 -8.36
C ASN A 79 -3.82 13.50 -7.19
N TYR A 80 -2.56 13.10 -7.33
CA TYR A 80 -1.53 13.36 -6.34
C TYR A 80 -1.36 14.87 -6.08
N GLY A 81 -1.23 15.66 -7.15
CA GLY A 81 -1.06 17.10 -7.02
C GLY A 81 -2.23 17.75 -6.30
N THR A 82 -3.46 17.39 -6.68
CA THR A 82 -4.67 17.95 -6.08
C THR A 82 -4.80 17.54 -4.61
N ALA A 83 -4.61 16.26 -4.30
CA ALA A 83 -4.74 15.77 -2.93
C ALA A 83 -3.70 16.38 -2.00
N ARG A 84 -2.45 16.47 -2.46
CA ARG A 84 -1.38 17.07 -1.67
C ARG A 84 -1.62 18.56 -1.41
N ALA A 85 -2.11 19.29 -2.42
CA ALA A 85 -2.43 20.70 -2.28
C ALA A 85 -3.53 20.92 -1.24
N ARG A 86 -4.59 20.10 -1.27
CA ARG A 86 -5.68 20.17 -0.29
C ARG A 86 -5.18 19.90 1.13
N MET A 87 -4.30 18.93 1.30
CA MET A 87 -3.71 18.64 2.61
C MET A 87 -2.87 19.81 3.10
N ALA A 88 -2.04 20.39 2.24
CA ALA A 88 -1.19 21.52 2.58
C ALA A 88 -2.02 22.74 3.02
N GLU A 89 -3.13 23.00 2.34
CA GLU A 89 -4.06 24.09 2.71
C GLU A 89 -4.61 23.92 4.13
N SER A 90 -4.78 22.68 4.58
CA SER A 90 -5.27 22.35 5.92
C SER A 90 -4.14 22.15 6.93
N GLY A 91 -2.90 22.44 6.57
CA GLY A 91 -1.74 22.23 7.44
C GLY A 91 -1.40 20.78 7.71
N LYS A 92 -1.84 19.86 6.85
CA LYS A 92 -1.65 18.42 7.01
C LYS A 92 -0.52 17.95 6.12
N VAL A 93 0.22 16.92 6.58
CA VAL A 93 1.35 16.37 5.86
C VAL A 93 1.47 14.86 6.13
N LEU A 94 1.86 14.13 5.09
CA LEU A 94 2.27 12.72 5.18
C LEU A 94 3.73 12.61 4.79
N ALA A 95 4.41 11.57 5.26
CA ALA A 95 5.74 11.23 4.78
C ALA A 95 5.69 11.04 3.26
N PRO A 96 6.78 11.36 2.52
CA PRO A 96 6.75 11.40 1.06
C PRO A 96 6.21 10.13 0.39
N LEU A 97 6.69 8.94 0.78
CA LEU A 97 6.22 7.69 0.17
C LEU A 97 4.77 7.39 0.56
N ASP A 98 4.38 7.70 1.79
CA ASP A 98 3.00 7.52 2.25
C ASP A 98 2.04 8.42 1.47
N MET A 99 2.46 9.64 1.15
CA MET A 99 1.68 10.55 0.32
C MET A 99 1.44 9.96 -1.07
N LEU A 100 2.45 9.33 -1.66
CA LEU A 100 2.32 8.69 -2.97
C LEU A 100 1.35 7.50 -2.91
N ILE A 101 1.45 6.68 -1.87
CA ILE A 101 0.57 5.51 -1.70
C ILE A 101 -0.87 5.97 -1.46
N ALA A 102 -1.08 6.96 -0.60
CA ALA A 102 -2.41 7.48 -0.30
C ALA A 102 -3.09 8.06 -1.54
N ALA A 103 -2.37 8.87 -2.31
CA ALA A 103 -2.89 9.43 -3.56
C ALA A 103 -3.25 8.33 -4.56
N HIS A 104 -2.46 7.27 -4.61
CA HIS A 104 -2.71 6.14 -5.49
C HIS A 104 -3.99 5.39 -5.10
N ALA A 105 -4.17 5.10 -3.81
CA ALA A 105 -5.38 4.44 -3.31
C ALA A 105 -6.63 5.30 -3.59
N LEU A 106 -6.53 6.61 -3.36
CA LEU A 106 -7.62 7.53 -3.64
C LEU A 106 -7.99 7.53 -5.13
N PHE A 107 -6.99 7.60 -6.02
CA PHE A 107 -7.18 7.55 -7.47
C PHE A 107 -7.89 6.26 -7.92
N GLU A 108 -7.48 5.12 -7.36
CA GLU A 108 -8.04 3.81 -7.71
C GLU A 108 -9.38 3.53 -7.03
N ASP A 109 -9.87 4.46 -6.20
CA ASP A 109 -11.06 4.25 -5.38
C ASP A 109 -10.96 2.98 -4.54
N ALA A 110 -9.75 2.67 -4.08
CA ALA A 110 -9.46 1.50 -3.26
C ALA A 110 -9.54 1.81 -1.78
N VAL A 111 -9.81 0.80 -0.98
CA VAL A 111 -9.63 0.88 0.48
C VAL A 111 -8.15 0.69 0.78
N LEU A 112 -7.52 1.68 1.40
CA LEU A 112 -6.14 1.54 1.87
C LEU A 112 -6.14 0.73 3.17
N VAL A 113 -5.45 -0.39 3.16
CA VAL A 113 -5.30 -1.23 4.35
C VAL A 113 -4.01 -0.84 5.05
N THR A 114 -4.16 -0.23 6.23
CA THR A 114 -3.04 0.33 6.98
C THR A 114 -3.40 0.42 8.46
N ASN A 115 -2.42 0.26 9.33
CA ASN A 115 -2.57 0.56 10.77
C ASN A 115 -2.03 1.93 11.15
N ASP A 116 -1.53 2.69 10.19
CA ASP A 116 -0.98 4.02 10.45
C ASP A 116 -2.09 5.08 10.42
N GLN A 117 -2.36 5.66 11.57
CA GLN A 117 -3.42 6.66 11.74
C GLN A 117 -3.12 7.98 11.00
N ALA A 118 -1.87 8.22 10.61
CA ALA A 118 -1.50 9.42 9.86
C ALA A 118 -2.28 9.54 8.55
N PHE A 119 -2.62 8.41 7.91
CA PHE A 119 -3.41 8.42 6.68
C PHE A 119 -4.82 8.99 6.82
N ARG A 120 -5.36 9.08 8.05
CA ARG A 120 -6.66 9.72 8.31
C ARG A 120 -6.67 11.19 7.95
N GLN A 121 -5.50 11.81 7.81
CA GLN A 121 -5.39 13.21 7.40
C GLN A 121 -5.88 13.46 5.97
N MET A 122 -5.91 12.44 5.12
CA MET A 122 -6.35 12.60 3.73
C MET A 122 -7.87 12.44 3.63
N THR A 123 -8.56 13.55 3.35
CA THR A 123 -10.01 13.56 3.18
C THR A 123 -10.42 12.69 1.99
N GLY A 124 -11.43 11.86 2.18
CA GLY A 124 -11.97 11.00 1.13
C GLY A 124 -11.28 9.66 0.97
N LEU A 125 -10.16 9.44 1.65
CA LEU A 125 -9.47 8.16 1.62
C LEU A 125 -10.23 7.14 2.47
N LYS A 126 -10.59 6.02 1.86
CA LYS A 126 -11.18 4.89 2.58
C LYS A 126 -10.08 4.05 3.19
N MET A 127 -10.23 3.66 4.44
CA MET A 127 -9.20 2.93 5.19
C MET A 127 -9.79 1.78 5.99
N GLU A 128 -9.02 0.72 6.12
CA GLU A 128 -9.29 -0.37 7.05
C GLU A 128 -7.96 -0.77 7.71
N ASP A 129 -8.06 -1.23 8.95
CA ASP A 129 -6.94 -1.83 9.70
C ASP A 129 -7.21 -3.33 9.81
N TRP A 130 -6.26 -4.14 9.43
CA TRP A 130 -6.42 -5.61 9.43
C TRP A 130 -5.59 -6.34 10.49
#